data_97a0dff749f1c0ad228df0d7c6d63e61
#
_entry.id   97a0dff749f1c0ad228df0d7c6d63e61
#
_cell.length_a   1.000
_cell.length_b   1.000
_cell.length_c   1.000
_cell.angle_alpha   90.00
_cell.angle_beta   90.00
_cell.angle_gamma   90.00
#
_symmetry.space_group_name_H-M   'P 1'
#
loop_
_entity.id
_entity.type
_entity.pdbx_description
1 polymer ?
#
loop_
_entity_poly.entity_id
_entity_poly.type
_entity_poly.pdbx_seq_one_letter_code
_entity_poly.pdbx_strand_id
1 'polypeptide(L)'
;MTSPTATEPGPTEATGPVLVVDFGAQYAQLIARRVREAHVYSEIVPHTVTAAEVAAREPAGIIFSGGPKSVHVEGAPAIDPAVYDLGVPIFGICYGAQLIAQQLGGTVANTGVGEYGRTDLDVVAPGVVFGGGQPTHQQVWMSHFDSIAEPPAGFTVTATTTQIPVAAME
;
A
#
# COMPACT_ATOMS: atom_id res chain seq x y z
N MET A 1 -17.62 25.80 39.07
CA MET A 1 -18.20 25.48 37.74
C MET A 1 -17.13 24.76 36.97
N THR A 2 -17.13 23.42 36.97
CA THR A 2 -16.20 22.57 36.25
C THR A 2 -16.82 22.22 34.91
N SER A 3 -16.16 22.67 33.84
CA SER A 3 -16.53 22.33 32.46
C SER A 3 -16.32 20.81 32.22
N PRO A 4 -17.24 20.12 31.52
CA PRO A 4 -17.04 18.74 31.17
C PRO A 4 -15.96 18.63 30.08
N THR A 5 -14.96 17.84 30.34
CA THR A 5 -13.93 17.42 29.37
C THR A 5 -14.63 16.60 28.29
N ALA A 6 -14.63 17.08 27.05
CA ALA A 6 -15.09 16.29 25.91
C ALA A 6 -14.14 15.09 25.75
N THR A 7 -14.67 13.90 25.93
CA THR A 7 -13.98 12.64 25.61
C THR A 7 -13.87 12.56 24.08
N GLU A 8 -12.64 12.60 23.56
CA GLU A 8 -12.41 12.29 22.14
C GLU A 8 -12.94 10.86 21.87
N PRO A 9 -13.67 10.65 20.77
CA PRO A 9 -14.07 9.30 20.40
C PRO A 9 -12.81 8.48 20.15
N GLY A 10 -12.66 7.41 20.91
CA GLY A 10 -11.60 6.42 20.67
C GLY A 10 -11.71 5.86 19.24
N PRO A 11 -10.63 5.27 18.70
CA PRO A 11 -10.65 4.71 17.36
C PRO A 11 -11.81 3.73 17.25
N THR A 12 -12.70 3.98 16.30
CA THR A 12 -13.78 3.05 15.94
C THR A 12 -13.08 1.76 15.49
N GLU A 13 -13.24 0.68 16.23
CA GLU A 13 -12.74 -0.62 15.79
C GLU A 13 -13.40 -0.94 14.45
N ALA A 14 -12.62 -0.89 13.38
CA ALA A 14 -13.07 -1.28 12.07
C ALA A 14 -13.33 -2.80 12.11
N THR A 15 -14.60 -3.20 12.03
CA THR A 15 -15.04 -4.59 12.23
C THR A 15 -15.04 -5.41 10.94
N GLY A 16 -14.82 -4.78 9.79
CA GLY A 16 -14.82 -5.42 8.47
C GLY A 16 -13.52 -6.18 8.15
N PRO A 17 -13.52 -6.97 7.07
CA PRO A 17 -12.34 -7.68 6.62
C PRO A 17 -11.27 -6.72 6.09
N VAL A 18 -10.01 -7.14 6.11
CA VAL A 18 -8.97 -6.56 5.24
C VAL A 18 -9.03 -7.31 3.90
N LEU A 19 -9.30 -6.57 2.82
CA LEU A 19 -9.30 -7.15 1.48
C LEU A 19 -7.89 -7.13 0.90
N VAL A 20 -7.41 -8.27 0.43
CA VAL A 20 -6.14 -8.40 -0.29
C VAL A 20 -6.45 -8.56 -1.76
N VAL A 21 -6.16 -7.53 -2.55
CA VAL A 21 -6.36 -7.57 -4.00
C VAL A 21 -5.20 -8.29 -4.65
N ASP A 22 -5.50 -9.35 -5.40
CA ASP A 22 -4.52 -10.19 -6.09
C ASP A 22 -4.27 -9.68 -7.51
N PHE A 23 -3.07 -9.17 -7.75
CA PHE A 23 -2.60 -8.73 -9.07
C PHE A 23 -1.81 -9.81 -9.82
N GLY A 24 -1.88 -11.06 -9.37
CA GLY A 24 -1.32 -12.22 -10.07
C GLY A 24 0.08 -12.66 -9.60
N ALA A 25 0.61 -12.06 -8.53
CA ALA A 25 1.81 -12.59 -7.89
C ALA A 25 1.44 -13.61 -6.81
N GLN A 26 2.32 -14.58 -6.60
CA GLN A 26 2.11 -15.64 -5.58
C GLN A 26 2.05 -15.15 -4.13
N TYR A 27 2.25 -13.84 -3.87
CA TYR A 27 2.33 -13.29 -2.52
C TYR A 27 0.97 -12.89 -1.90
N ALA A 28 -0.12 -12.81 -2.65
CA ALA A 28 -1.43 -12.44 -2.11
C ALA A 28 -1.86 -13.37 -0.96
N GLN A 29 -1.64 -14.68 -1.09
CA GLN A 29 -1.92 -15.67 -0.04
C GLN A 29 -1.06 -15.44 1.21
N LEU A 30 0.23 -15.11 1.01
CA LEU A 30 1.15 -14.85 2.11
C LEU A 30 0.75 -13.56 2.85
N ILE A 31 0.38 -12.50 2.12
CA ILE A 31 -0.11 -11.24 2.70
C ILE A 31 -1.36 -11.50 3.53
N ALA A 32 -2.36 -12.18 2.97
CA ALA A 32 -3.59 -12.51 3.68
C ALA A 32 -3.32 -13.35 4.95
N ARG A 33 -2.36 -14.28 4.88
CA ARG A 33 -1.92 -15.05 6.05
C ARG A 33 -1.30 -14.14 7.12
N ARG A 34 -0.43 -13.20 6.76
CA ARG A 34 0.18 -12.25 7.71
C ARG A 34 -0.85 -11.37 8.40
N VAL A 35 -1.87 -10.92 7.67
CA VAL A 35 -3.00 -10.18 8.27
C VAL A 35 -3.73 -11.03 9.30
N ARG A 36 -3.99 -12.32 9.01
CA ARG A 36 -4.63 -13.23 9.97
C ARG A 36 -3.75 -13.57 11.17
N GLU A 37 -2.44 -13.66 10.99
CA GLU A 37 -1.48 -13.82 12.10
C GLU A 37 -1.50 -12.61 13.05
N ALA A 38 -1.87 -11.41 12.54
CA ALA A 38 -2.13 -10.22 13.35
C ALA A 38 -3.55 -10.18 13.95
N HIS A 39 -4.27 -11.32 13.94
CA HIS A 39 -5.64 -11.47 14.45
C HIS A 39 -6.70 -10.62 13.73
N VAL A 40 -6.44 -10.23 12.48
CA VAL A 40 -7.38 -9.52 11.63
C VAL A 40 -7.93 -10.45 10.55
N TYR A 41 -9.24 -10.45 10.35
CA TYR A 41 -9.86 -11.25 9.29
C TYR A 41 -9.49 -10.66 7.92
N SER A 42 -9.14 -11.51 6.95
CA SER A 42 -8.79 -11.09 5.60
C SER A 42 -9.41 -11.98 4.53
N GLU A 43 -9.75 -11.37 3.41
CA GLU A 43 -10.26 -12.01 2.20
C GLU A 43 -9.36 -11.67 1.02
N ILE A 44 -9.17 -12.61 0.09
CA ILE A 44 -8.48 -12.36 -1.17
C ILE A 44 -9.54 -12.14 -2.25
N VAL A 45 -9.40 -11.04 -2.98
CA VAL A 45 -10.27 -10.68 -4.10
C VAL A 45 -9.45 -10.47 -5.38
N PRO A 46 -10.01 -10.75 -6.57
CA PRO A 46 -9.30 -10.51 -7.82
C PRO A 46 -9.18 -9.00 -8.09
N HIS A 47 -8.20 -8.59 -8.88
CA HIS A 47 -8.03 -7.19 -9.30
C HIS A 47 -9.20 -6.65 -10.13
N THR A 48 -10.06 -7.52 -10.62
CA THR A 48 -11.29 -7.16 -11.37
C THR A 48 -12.47 -6.80 -10.46
N VAL A 49 -12.30 -6.86 -9.12
CA VAL A 49 -13.35 -6.46 -8.18
C VAL A 49 -13.74 -5.00 -8.41
N THR A 50 -15.04 -4.74 -8.46
CA THR A 50 -15.58 -3.39 -8.63
C THR A 50 -15.63 -2.63 -7.30
N ALA A 51 -15.67 -1.30 -7.36
CA ALA A 51 -15.84 -0.47 -6.16
C ALA A 51 -17.14 -0.80 -5.40
N ALA A 52 -18.23 -1.13 -6.12
CA ALA A 52 -19.48 -1.54 -5.49
C ALA A 52 -19.35 -2.86 -4.72
N GLU A 53 -18.63 -3.85 -5.26
CA GLU A 53 -18.38 -5.12 -4.59
C GLU A 53 -17.45 -4.97 -3.39
N VAL A 54 -16.48 -4.04 -3.45
CA VAL A 54 -15.64 -3.66 -2.32
C VAL A 54 -16.47 -3.01 -1.23
N ALA A 55 -17.27 -2.00 -1.57
CA ALA A 55 -18.14 -1.30 -0.63
C ALA A 55 -19.14 -2.23 0.08
N ALA A 56 -19.72 -3.19 -0.65
CA ALA A 56 -20.65 -4.17 -0.08
C ALA A 56 -20.03 -5.11 0.99
N ARG A 57 -18.69 -5.19 1.04
CA ARG A 57 -17.97 -5.97 2.07
C ARG A 57 -17.62 -5.15 3.31
N GLU A 58 -17.84 -3.83 3.29
CA GLU A 58 -17.53 -2.89 4.37
C GLU A 58 -16.12 -3.12 4.96
N PRO A 59 -15.05 -3.10 4.13
CA PRO A 59 -13.73 -3.48 4.59
C PRO A 59 -13.12 -2.47 5.55
N ALA A 60 -12.36 -2.98 6.53
CA ALA A 60 -11.54 -2.17 7.43
C ALA A 60 -10.32 -1.56 6.72
N GLY A 61 -9.86 -2.19 5.65
CA GLY A 61 -8.72 -1.75 4.86
C GLY A 61 -8.54 -2.60 3.61
N ILE A 62 -7.75 -2.12 2.67
CA ILE A 62 -7.45 -2.81 1.42
C ILE A 62 -5.94 -2.89 1.25
N ILE A 63 -5.42 -4.06 0.87
CA ILE A 63 -4.02 -4.25 0.53
C ILE A 63 -3.91 -4.64 -0.94
N PHE A 64 -3.16 -3.87 -1.71
CA PHE A 64 -2.81 -4.18 -3.08
C PHE A 64 -1.52 -5.00 -3.09
N SER A 65 -1.58 -6.23 -3.57
CA SER A 65 -0.43 -7.13 -3.61
C SER A 65 0.59 -6.72 -4.66
N GLY A 66 1.73 -7.39 -4.68
CA GLY A 66 2.65 -7.35 -5.81
C GLY A 66 2.04 -7.97 -7.07
N GLY A 67 2.69 -7.76 -8.20
CA GLY A 67 2.30 -8.31 -9.48
C GLY A 67 3.52 -8.73 -10.32
N PRO A 68 3.37 -9.65 -11.29
CA PRO A 68 4.48 -10.15 -12.09
C PRO A 68 4.83 -9.24 -13.28
N LYS A 69 4.02 -8.21 -13.54
CA LYS A 69 4.14 -7.33 -14.70
C LYS A 69 4.53 -5.91 -14.30
N SER A 70 5.04 -5.14 -15.26
CA SER A 70 5.13 -3.69 -15.15
C SER A 70 3.74 -3.06 -15.31
N VAL A 71 3.48 -1.97 -14.60
CA VAL A 71 2.24 -1.18 -14.77
C VAL A 71 2.11 -0.53 -16.15
N HIS A 72 3.21 -0.50 -16.93
CA HIS A 72 3.26 0.09 -18.28
C HIS A 72 2.90 -0.90 -19.38
N VAL A 73 2.80 -2.18 -19.08
CA VAL A 73 2.50 -3.20 -20.10
C VAL A 73 1.01 -3.12 -20.46
N GLU A 74 0.71 -3.17 -21.76
CA GLU A 74 -0.68 -3.25 -22.23
C GLU A 74 -1.39 -4.47 -21.60
N GLY A 75 -2.59 -4.24 -21.07
CA GLY A 75 -3.35 -5.25 -20.35
C GLY A 75 -2.75 -5.60 -18.97
N ALA A 76 -1.94 -4.72 -18.39
CA ALA A 76 -1.53 -4.86 -17.00
C ALA A 76 -2.74 -4.88 -16.07
N PRO A 77 -2.74 -5.72 -15.02
CA PRO A 77 -3.84 -5.75 -14.06
C PRO A 77 -4.06 -4.37 -13.43
N ALA A 78 -5.28 -3.89 -13.42
CA ALA A 78 -5.67 -2.62 -12.80
C ALA A 78 -6.86 -2.84 -11.88
N ILE A 79 -7.07 -1.92 -10.96
CA ILE A 79 -8.25 -1.86 -10.09
C ILE A 79 -9.23 -0.82 -10.65
N ASP A 80 -10.51 -0.97 -10.34
CA ASP A 80 -11.51 0.07 -10.55
C ASP A 80 -11.10 1.35 -9.79
N PRO A 81 -10.82 2.48 -10.48
CA PRO A 81 -10.37 3.70 -9.81
C PRO A 81 -11.35 4.25 -8.77
N ALA A 82 -12.64 3.94 -8.88
CA ALA A 82 -13.64 4.35 -7.90
C ALA A 82 -13.41 3.73 -6.50
N VAL A 83 -12.53 2.72 -6.39
CA VAL A 83 -12.10 2.17 -5.09
C VAL A 83 -11.40 3.22 -4.22
N TYR A 84 -10.67 4.17 -4.84
CA TYR A 84 -10.00 5.25 -4.10
C TYR A 84 -10.96 6.24 -3.45
N ASP A 85 -12.20 6.35 -3.97
CA ASP A 85 -13.23 7.27 -3.47
C ASP A 85 -14.05 6.67 -2.31
N LEU A 86 -13.82 5.42 -1.93
CA LEU A 86 -14.57 4.76 -0.86
C LEU A 86 -14.19 5.22 0.55
N GLY A 87 -13.10 5.99 0.70
CA GLY A 87 -12.63 6.45 2.01
C GLY A 87 -12.08 5.33 2.90
N VAL A 88 -11.77 4.18 2.34
CA VAL A 88 -11.14 3.03 3.02
C VAL A 88 -9.63 3.16 2.93
N PRO A 89 -8.86 2.93 4.02
CA PRO A 89 -7.41 2.92 3.95
C PRO A 89 -6.88 1.89 2.95
N ILE A 90 -5.94 2.30 2.09
CA ILE A 90 -5.34 1.42 1.07
C ILE A 90 -3.82 1.36 1.27
N PHE A 91 -3.27 0.14 1.29
CA PHE A 91 -1.84 -0.10 1.37
C PHE A 91 -1.36 -0.87 0.14
N GLY A 92 -0.40 -0.31 -0.60
CA GLY A 92 0.18 -0.94 -1.79
C GLY A 92 1.56 -1.53 -1.53
N ILE A 93 1.81 -2.72 -2.06
CA ILE A 93 3.10 -3.42 -1.97
C ILE A 93 3.64 -3.66 -3.38
N CYS A 94 4.85 -3.18 -3.69
CA CYS A 94 5.52 -3.35 -4.97
C CYS A 94 4.63 -2.89 -6.15
N TYR A 95 4.13 -3.81 -6.98
CA TYR A 95 3.20 -3.50 -8.06
C TYR A 95 1.99 -2.68 -7.58
N GLY A 96 1.41 -3.06 -6.43
CA GLY A 96 0.27 -2.33 -5.85
C GLY A 96 0.60 -0.88 -5.52
N ALA A 97 1.80 -0.59 -5.00
CA ALA A 97 2.24 0.78 -4.75
C ALA A 97 2.48 1.56 -6.06
N GLN A 98 3.06 0.91 -7.06
CA GLN A 98 3.26 1.50 -8.39
C GLN A 98 1.92 1.80 -9.08
N LEU A 99 0.94 0.91 -8.97
CA LEU A 99 -0.41 1.11 -9.51
C LEU A 99 -1.11 2.30 -8.84
N ILE A 100 -1.03 2.42 -7.51
CA ILE A 100 -1.54 3.58 -6.76
C ILE A 100 -0.88 4.87 -7.30
N ALA A 101 0.44 4.88 -7.40
CA ALA A 101 1.16 6.04 -7.91
C ALA A 101 0.69 6.43 -9.32
N GLN A 102 0.61 5.47 -10.24
CA GLN A 102 0.20 5.70 -11.62
C GLN A 102 -1.26 6.19 -11.72
N GLN A 103 -2.20 5.53 -11.03
CA GLN A 103 -3.62 5.87 -11.11
C GLN A 103 -3.96 7.20 -10.45
N LEU A 104 -3.17 7.64 -9.47
CA LEU A 104 -3.36 8.92 -8.78
C LEU A 104 -2.50 10.05 -9.37
N GLY A 105 -1.82 9.82 -10.52
CA GLY A 105 -1.12 10.85 -11.27
C GLY A 105 0.35 11.06 -10.88
N GLY A 106 0.94 10.13 -10.14
CA GLY A 106 2.38 10.04 -9.96
C GLY A 106 3.08 9.41 -11.17
N THR A 107 4.39 9.32 -11.12
CA THR A 107 5.22 8.78 -12.20
C THR A 107 5.88 7.47 -11.75
N VAL A 108 5.64 6.40 -12.49
CA VAL A 108 6.40 5.15 -12.38
C VAL A 108 7.35 5.07 -13.57
N ALA A 109 8.60 4.74 -13.34
CA ALA A 109 9.60 4.68 -14.38
C ALA A 109 10.46 3.42 -14.28
N ASN A 110 10.92 2.98 -15.44
CA ASN A 110 12.01 2.04 -15.53
C ASN A 110 13.32 2.85 -15.53
N THR A 111 13.97 2.93 -14.38
CA THR A 111 15.21 3.70 -14.21
C THR A 111 16.44 2.97 -14.75
N GLY A 112 16.27 1.72 -15.22
CA GLY A 112 17.39 0.84 -15.59
C GLY A 112 18.12 0.23 -14.39
N VAL A 113 17.69 0.57 -13.18
CA VAL A 113 18.25 0.08 -11.92
C VAL A 113 17.14 -0.61 -11.14
N GLY A 114 17.23 -1.93 -11.06
CA GLY A 114 16.34 -2.74 -10.22
C GLY A 114 17.00 -3.05 -8.88
N GLU A 115 16.21 -3.16 -7.84
CA GLU A 115 16.68 -3.60 -6.52
C GLU A 115 16.25 -5.04 -6.28
N TYR A 116 17.22 -5.91 -6.02
CA TYR A 116 17.00 -7.33 -5.77
C TYR A 116 17.80 -7.79 -4.57
N GLY A 117 17.09 -8.32 -3.57
CA GLY A 117 17.70 -8.82 -2.35
C GLY A 117 17.71 -7.81 -1.22
N ARG A 118 18.74 -7.89 -0.39
CA ARG A 118 18.88 -7.07 0.80
C ARG A 118 19.24 -5.62 0.43
N THR A 119 18.43 -4.68 0.88
CA THR A 119 18.55 -3.25 0.55
C THR A 119 18.41 -2.43 1.82
N ASP A 120 19.26 -1.43 1.97
CA ASP A 120 19.17 -0.48 3.07
C ASP A 120 18.12 0.59 2.75
N LEU A 121 17.19 0.79 3.69
CA LEU A 121 16.07 1.72 3.60
C LEU A 121 16.25 2.82 4.64
N ASP A 122 16.19 4.06 4.21
CA ASP A 122 16.21 5.24 5.06
C ASP A 122 14.82 5.85 5.19
N VAL A 123 14.29 5.88 6.41
CA VAL A 123 13.03 6.58 6.72
C VAL A 123 13.34 8.07 6.82
N VAL A 124 12.78 8.85 5.92
CA VAL A 124 13.06 10.30 5.78
C VAL A 124 11.95 11.18 6.34
N ALA A 125 10.76 10.62 6.53
CA ALA A 125 9.66 11.29 7.20
C ALA A 125 8.83 10.28 8.02
N PRO A 126 8.26 10.71 9.16
CA PRO A 126 7.34 9.85 9.91
C PRO A 126 6.05 9.66 9.12
N GLY A 127 5.41 8.51 9.31
CA GLY A 127 4.15 8.17 8.71
C GLY A 127 3.44 7.07 9.49
N VAL A 128 2.36 6.55 8.96
CA VAL A 128 1.61 5.45 9.59
C VAL A 128 2.43 4.16 9.56
N VAL A 129 3.11 3.88 8.44
CA VAL A 129 3.92 2.66 8.28
C VAL A 129 5.21 2.72 9.12
N PHE A 130 5.87 3.88 9.16
CA PHE A 130 7.15 4.05 9.85
C PHE A 130 7.04 4.86 11.14
N GLY A 131 5.85 4.95 11.72
CA GLY A 131 5.62 5.59 13.01
C GLY A 131 5.96 4.69 14.21
N GLY A 132 5.72 5.22 15.43
CA GLY A 132 5.75 4.40 16.65
C GLY A 132 7.13 3.95 17.12
N GLY A 133 8.20 4.68 16.79
CA GLY A 133 9.56 4.38 17.28
C GLY A 133 10.29 3.33 16.43
N GLN A 134 9.87 3.11 15.21
CA GLN A 134 10.60 2.29 14.24
C GLN A 134 11.99 2.90 13.96
N PRO A 135 13.04 2.07 13.73
CA PRO A 135 14.36 2.58 13.36
C PRO A 135 14.28 3.39 12.07
N THR A 136 15.01 4.51 12.01
CA THR A 136 15.08 5.34 10.78
C THR A 136 15.95 4.72 9.69
N HIS A 137 16.80 3.77 10.05
CA HIS A 137 17.58 2.98 9.10
C HIS A 137 17.20 1.51 9.27
N GLN A 138 16.73 0.89 8.20
CA GLN A 138 16.24 -0.48 8.21
C GLN A 138 16.84 -1.27 7.07
N GLN A 139 16.89 -2.59 7.22
CA GLN A 139 17.28 -3.49 6.17
C GLN A 139 16.04 -4.25 5.70
N VAL A 140 15.69 -4.09 4.43
CA VAL A 140 14.50 -4.69 3.80
C VAL A 140 14.90 -5.59 2.65
N TRP A 141 13.97 -6.41 2.18
CA TRP A 141 14.15 -7.26 1.03
C TRP A 141 13.38 -6.69 -0.14
N MET A 142 14.10 -6.22 -1.16
CA MET A 142 13.51 -5.67 -2.38
C MET A 142 13.50 -6.69 -3.51
N SER A 143 12.52 -6.58 -4.39
CA SER A 143 12.43 -7.35 -5.64
C SER A 143 11.55 -6.60 -6.62
N HIS A 144 12.12 -5.61 -7.31
CA HIS A 144 11.43 -4.82 -8.33
C HIS A 144 12.42 -4.27 -9.36
N PHE A 145 11.90 -3.98 -10.55
CA PHE A 145 12.66 -3.35 -11.64
C PHE A 145 12.14 -1.93 -11.90
N ASP A 146 10.83 -1.74 -11.98
CA ASP A 146 10.24 -0.42 -12.05
C ASP A 146 10.16 0.20 -10.65
N SER A 147 10.26 1.51 -10.58
CA SER A 147 10.17 2.28 -9.34
C SER A 147 9.29 3.51 -9.50
N ILE A 148 8.76 4.00 -8.38
CA ILE A 148 8.06 5.27 -8.33
C ILE A 148 9.13 6.36 -8.41
N ALA A 149 9.12 7.14 -9.50
CA ALA A 149 10.03 8.26 -9.69
C ALA A 149 9.51 9.54 -9.04
N GLU A 150 8.18 9.75 -9.11
CA GLU A 150 7.52 10.90 -8.49
C GLU A 150 6.22 10.44 -7.82
N PRO A 151 5.99 10.80 -6.56
CA PRO A 151 4.75 10.48 -5.87
C PRO A 151 3.57 11.28 -6.47
N PRO A 152 2.32 10.82 -6.31
CA PRO A 152 1.15 11.63 -6.64
C PRO A 152 1.08 12.92 -5.81
N ALA A 153 0.34 13.91 -6.31
CA ALA A 153 0.08 15.13 -5.57
C ALA A 153 -0.62 14.81 -4.22
N GLY A 154 -0.13 15.41 -3.14
CA GLY A 154 -0.63 15.19 -1.79
C GLY A 154 0.06 14.04 -1.02
N PHE A 155 0.87 13.24 -1.69
CA PHE A 155 1.69 12.22 -1.03
C PHE A 155 3.03 12.78 -0.58
N THR A 156 3.50 12.32 0.56
CA THR A 156 4.83 12.60 1.10
C THR A 156 5.69 11.36 0.98
N VAL A 157 6.94 11.52 0.52
CA VAL A 157 7.92 10.42 0.55
C VAL A 157 8.31 10.16 1.99
N THR A 158 8.11 8.94 2.47
CA THR A 158 8.39 8.54 3.83
C THR A 158 9.66 7.70 3.96
N ALA A 159 10.07 7.03 2.88
CA ALA A 159 11.36 6.33 2.85
C ALA A 159 12.00 6.34 1.46
N THR A 160 13.34 6.23 1.46
CA THR A 160 14.18 6.17 0.27
C THR A 160 15.19 5.03 0.38
N THR A 161 15.81 4.64 -0.75
CA THR A 161 17.03 3.84 -0.75
C THR A 161 18.14 4.63 -1.44
N THR A 162 19.35 4.10 -1.46
CA THR A 162 20.47 4.73 -2.19
C THR A 162 20.17 4.91 -3.69
N GLN A 163 19.34 4.07 -4.26
CA GLN A 163 19.07 4.03 -5.70
C GLN A 163 17.67 4.55 -6.06
N ILE A 164 16.73 4.46 -5.14
CA ILE A 164 15.31 4.74 -5.39
C ILE A 164 14.84 5.92 -4.52
N PRO A 165 14.40 7.03 -5.15
CA PRO A 165 13.98 8.22 -4.43
C PRO A 165 12.64 8.07 -3.70
N VAL A 166 11.79 7.14 -4.12
CA VAL A 166 10.48 6.87 -3.51
C VAL A 166 10.37 5.37 -3.23
N ALA A 167 10.92 4.95 -2.08
CA ALA A 167 10.79 3.57 -1.62
C ALA A 167 9.49 3.37 -0.82
N ALA A 168 9.01 4.42 -0.16
CA ALA A 168 7.68 4.47 0.43
C ALA A 168 7.12 5.90 0.38
N MET A 169 5.79 6.02 0.33
CA MET A 169 5.04 7.27 0.30
C MET A 169 3.70 7.12 1.03
N GLU A 170 3.22 8.19 1.63
CA GLU A 170 1.91 8.28 2.31
C GLU A 170 1.22 9.60 2.00
#